data_ecb3bc9c33975a6b40d2f84c576b0bfb
#
_entry.id   ecb3bc9c33975a6b40d2f84c576b0bfb
#
_cell.length_a   1.000
_cell.length_b   1.000
_cell.length_c   1.000
_cell.angle_alpha   90.00
_cell.angle_beta   90.00
_cell.angle_gamma   90.00
#
_symmetry.space_group_name_H-M   'P 1'
#
loop_
_entity.id
_entity.type
_entity.pdbx_description
1 polymer ?
#
loop_
_entity_poly.entity_id
_entity_poly.type
_entity_poly.pdbx_seq_one_letter_code
_entity_poly.pdbx_strand_id
1 'polypeptide(L)'
;MINRGEHPDFNENSGDFFRLRRMQGGSCVETIVELCKRRLPENMKIPSNQIQVLSPSRKGETGTANLNKCLQAALNPPDESKKEKLFGETVFRTGDRVIQIKNNYDIVWKDKLGKSGMGVYNGDIGTVVETDTASEYLKVDYEDKVALYGFEMLNELEHAWALTVHKSQGSEYRAVILSLNPVAQMLLTRGVLYTAVTRAKELLIMVGDDNVAHRMIDNHKQSRRYSALRIRLADENT
;
A
#
# COMPACT_ATOMS: atom_id res chain seq x y z
N MET A 1 17.93 8.66 -13.32
CA MET A 1 17.37 10.02 -13.19
C MET A 1 17.01 10.33 -11.73
N ILE A 2 15.85 9.98 -11.19
CA ILE A 2 15.38 10.38 -9.84
C ILE A 2 16.43 10.13 -8.74
N ASN A 3 17.05 8.96 -8.68
CA ASN A 3 18.06 8.63 -7.65
C ASN A 3 19.29 9.56 -7.68
N ARG A 4 19.63 10.12 -8.84
CA ARG A 4 20.73 11.08 -9.03
C ARG A 4 20.30 12.53 -8.80
N GLY A 5 19.02 12.81 -8.54
CA GLY A 5 18.46 14.14 -8.42
C GLY A 5 18.15 14.81 -9.77
N GLU A 6 18.13 14.03 -10.83
CA GLU A 6 17.77 14.50 -12.16
C GLU A 6 16.23 14.49 -12.29
N HIS A 7 15.67 15.60 -12.74
CA HIS A 7 14.23 15.73 -12.97
C HIS A 7 13.86 15.06 -14.29
N PRO A 8 12.98 14.03 -14.28
CA PRO A 8 12.43 13.50 -15.50
C PRO A 8 11.47 14.51 -16.15
N ASP A 9 11.26 14.41 -17.44
CA ASP A 9 10.21 15.18 -18.11
C ASP A 9 8.84 14.56 -17.73
N PHE A 10 8.16 15.19 -16.80
CA PHE A 10 6.82 14.77 -16.40
C PHE A 10 5.74 15.08 -17.46
N ASN A 11 6.04 15.78 -18.54
CA ASN A 11 5.09 16.05 -19.62
C ASN A 11 5.05 14.91 -20.65
N GLU A 12 6.04 14.04 -20.65
CA GLU A 12 6.10 12.87 -21.48
C GLU A 12 5.18 11.78 -20.92
N ASN A 13 3.97 11.68 -21.45
CA ASN A 13 3.07 10.56 -21.15
C ASN A 13 3.37 9.45 -22.16
N SER A 14 4.31 8.58 -21.84
CA SER A 14 4.69 7.43 -22.66
C SER A 14 4.18 6.14 -22.04
N GLY A 15 3.80 5.19 -22.87
CA GLY A 15 3.23 3.86 -22.64
C GLY A 15 3.16 3.27 -21.21
N ASP A 16 4.21 3.43 -20.38
CA ASP A 16 4.32 2.90 -19.03
C ASP A 16 4.24 3.96 -17.92
N PHE A 17 4.19 5.24 -18.27
CA PHE A 17 4.14 6.36 -17.33
C PHE A 17 3.06 7.36 -17.69
N PHE A 18 2.20 7.71 -16.72
CA PHE A 18 1.18 8.74 -16.84
C PHE A 18 1.18 9.68 -15.64
N ARG A 19 0.93 10.94 -15.92
CA ARG A 19 0.75 11.98 -14.91
C ARG A 19 -0.64 12.59 -15.01
N LEU A 20 -1.35 12.61 -13.91
CA LEU A 20 -2.67 13.22 -13.79
C LEU A 20 -2.63 14.32 -12.73
N ARG A 21 -2.53 15.56 -13.20
CA ARG A 21 -2.49 16.74 -12.31
C ARG A 21 -3.82 16.92 -11.59
N ARG A 22 -3.79 16.94 -10.26
CA ARG A 22 -4.93 17.16 -9.36
C ARG A 22 -4.46 17.97 -8.16
N MET A 23 -4.91 19.23 -8.08
CA MET A 23 -4.45 20.17 -7.04
C MET A 23 -5.20 20.02 -5.72
N GLN A 24 -6.44 19.50 -5.76
CA GLN A 24 -7.28 19.30 -4.59
C GLN A 24 -7.29 17.82 -4.19
N GLY A 25 -7.23 17.55 -2.88
CA GLY A 25 -7.19 16.18 -2.36
C GLY A 25 -8.41 15.36 -2.76
N GLY A 26 -9.63 15.92 -2.69
CA GLY A 26 -10.86 15.24 -3.09
C GLY A 26 -10.82 14.80 -4.55
N SER A 27 -10.46 15.69 -5.47
CA SER A 27 -10.34 15.34 -6.90
C SER A 27 -9.23 14.32 -7.17
N CYS A 28 -8.19 14.29 -6.31
CA CYS A 28 -7.15 13.26 -6.36
C CYS A 28 -7.72 11.90 -5.97
N VAL A 29 -8.46 11.83 -4.84
CA VAL A 29 -9.09 10.60 -4.35
C VAL A 29 -10.08 10.05 -5.38
N GLU A 30 -10.97 10.89 -5.92
CA GLU A 30 -11.92 10.50 -6.96
C GLU A 30 -11.22 9.94 -8.20
N THR A 31 -10.14 10.59 -8.65
CA THR A 31 -9.35 10.13 -9.79
C THR A 31 -8.69 8.77 -9.51
N ILE A 32 -8.14 8.56 -8.32
CA ILE A 32 -7.53 7.29 -7.90
C ILE A 32 -8.58 6.17 -7.88
N VAL A 33 -9.75 6.43 -7.28
CA VAL A 33 -10.85 5.47 -7.24
C VAL A 33 -11.32 5.09 -8.64
N GLU A 34 -11.49 6.07 -9.53
CA GLU A 34 -11.91 5.86 -10.91
C GLU A 34 -10.87 5.07 -11.72
N LEU A 35 -9.59 5.33 -11.51
CA LEU A 35 -8.51 4.55 -12.11
C LEU A 35 -8.57 3.08 -11.69
N CYS A 36 -8.72 2.80 -10.39
CA CYS A 36 -8.76 1.45 -9.86
C CYS A 36 -10.02 0.68 -10.26
N LYS A 37 -11.18 1.37 -10.24
CA LYS A 37 -12.49 0.73 -10.44
C LYS A 37 -12.79 0.46 -11.90
N ARG A 38 -12.46 1.41 -12.78
CA ARG A 38 -12.93 1.41 -14.17
C ARG A 38 -11.81 1.58 -15.19
N ARG A 39 -11.06 2.67 -15.13
CA ARG A 39 -10.19 3.07 -16.26
C ARG A 39 -9.08 2.06 -16.55
N LEU A 40 -8.37 1.57 -15.56
CA LEU A 40 -7.30 0.59 -15.79
C LEU A 40 -7.85 -0.80 -16.14
N PRO A 41 -8.89 -1.33 -15.45
CA PRO A 41 -9.51 -2.59 -15.85
C PRO A 41 -10.08 -2.58 -17.26
N GLU A 42 -10.80 -1.54 -17.66
CA GLU A 42 -11.45 -1.47 -18.97
C GLU A 42 -10.48 -1.16 -20.11
N ASN A 43 -9.61 -0.16 -19.93
CA ASN A 43 -8.79 0.37 -21.04
C ASN A 43 -7.43 -0.36 -21.16
N MET A 44 -6.84 -0.80 -20.04
CA MET A 44 -5.50 -1.40 -20.04
C MET A 44 -5.50 -2.88 -19.63
N LYS A 45 -6.68 -3.45 -19.35
CA LYS A 45 -6.82 -4.85 -18.93
C LYS A 45 -5.98 -5.19 -17.70
N ILE A 46 -5.86 -4.23 -16.79
CA ILE A 46 -5.19 -4.41 -15.50
C ILE A 46 -6.28 -4.49 -14.42
N PRO A 47 -6.58 -5.67 -13.89
CA PRO A 47 -7.62 -5.83 -12.88
C PRO A 47 -7.24 -5.15 -11.56
N SER A 48 -8.24 -4.74 -10.78
CA SER A 48 -8.06 -3.95 -9.55
C SER A 48 -7.13 -4.61 -8.52
N ASN A 49 -7.10 -5.93 -8.45
CA ASN A 49 -6.21 -6.68 -7.55
C ASN A 49 -4.72 -6.63 -7.95
N GLN A 50 -4.40 -6.24 -9.19
CA GLN A 50 -3.03 -6.05 -9.68
C GLN A 50 -2.58 -4.58 -9.64
N ILE A 51 -3.42 -3.70 -9.12
CA ILE A 51 -3.15 -2.28 -8.95
C ILE A 51 -2.84 -2.02 -7.48
N GLN A 52 -1.76 -1.29 -7.20
CA GLN A 52 -1.45 -0.83 -5.85
C GLN A 52 -1.44 0.68 -5.78
N VAL A 53 -2.26 1.23 -4.90
CA VAL A 53 -2.22 2.65 -4.57
C VAL A 53 -1.17 2.88 -3.50
N LEU A 54 -0.28 3.85 -3.72
CA LEU A 54 0.76 4.25 -2.78
C LEU A 54 0.56 5.71 -2.37
N SER A 55 0.77 6.00 -1.10
CA SER A 55 0.82 7.37 -0.58
C SER A 55 2.02 7.54 0.34
N PRO A 56 2.70 8.69 0.34
CA PRO A 56 3.73 9.00 1.32
C PRO A 56 3.22 9.05 2.76
N SER A 57 1.92 9.36 2.96
CA SER A 57 1.32 9.60 4.27
C SER A 57 0.19 8.62 4.61
N ARG A 58 0.04 8.34 5.91
CA ARG A 58 -1.13 7.65 6.45
C ARG A 58 -2.31 8.60 6.67
N LYS A 59 -2.03 9.85 7.09
CA LYS A 59 -3.02 10.86 7.47
C LYS A 59 -3.30 11.83 6.33
N GLY A 60 -4.44 12.51 6.43
CA GLY A 60 -4.88 13.51 5.46
C GLY A 60 -5.81 12.93 4.40
N GLU A 61 -6.35 13.79 3.56
CA GLU A 61 -7.36 13.46 2.55
C GLU A 61 -6.85 12.40 1.55
N THR A 62 -5.61 12.50 1.12
CA THR A 62 -4.94 11.53 0.23
C THR A 62 -4.03 10.55 0.99
N GLY A 63 -4.16 10.49 2.32
CA GLY A 63 -3.48 9.51 3.15
C GLY A 63 -4.10 8.12 3.03
N THR A 64 -3.31 7.09 3.32
CA THR A 64 -3.77 5.69 3.15
C THR A 64 -5.00 5.35 3.97
N ALA A 65 -5.21 5.99 5.14
CA ALA A 65 -6.38 5.76 5.96
C ALA A 65 -7.68 6.15 5.24
N ASN A 66 -7.73 7.33 4.62
CA ASN A 66 -8.88 7.78 3.85
C ASN A 66 -9.00 7.05 2.50
N LEU A 67 -7.87 6.87 1.80
CA LEU A 67 -7.85 6.13 0.53
C LEU A 67 -8.39 4.71 0.68
N ASN A 68 -8.03 4.00 1.76
CA ASN A 68 -8.55 2.66 2.03
C ASN A 68 -10.07 2.65 2.22
N LYS A 69 -10.63 3.63 2.93
CA LYS A 69 -12.11 3.76 3.09
C LYS A 69 -12.79 3.98 1.74
N CYS A 70 -12.27 4.91 0.94
CA CYS A 70 -12.86 5.24 -0.37
C CYS A 70 -12.73 4.07 -1.37
N LEU A 71 -11.58 3.41 -1.39
CA LEU A 71 -11.33 2.27 -2.27
C LEU A 71 -12.14 1.05 -1.85
N GLN A 72 -12.25 0.74 -0.56
CA GLN A 72 -13.13 -0.33 -0.08
C GLN A 72 -14.58 -0.07 -0.52
N ALA A 73 -15.11 1.12 -0.28
CA ALA A 73 -16.46 1.47 -0.66
C ALA A 73 -16.72 1.34 -2.18
N ALA A 74 -15.71 1.62 -3.01
CA ALA A 74 -15.82 1.58 -4.46
C ALA A 74 -15.57 0.20 -5.06
N LEU A 75 -14.62 -0.57 -4.52
CA LEU A 75 -14.16 -1.86 -5.08
C LEU A 75 -14.78 -3.07 -4.40
N ASN A 76 -15.11 -2.93 -3.12
CA ASN A 76 -15.77 -3.96 -2.33
C ASN A 76 -16.92 -3.36 -1.50
N PRO A 77 -17.99 -2.86 -2.14
CA PRO A 77 -19.13 -2.28 -1.44
C PRO A 77 -19.83 -3.31 -0.54
N PRO A 78 -20.57 -2.86 0.48
CA PRO A 78 -21.42 -3.74 1.29
C PRO A 78 -22.44 -4.44 0.39
N ASP A 79 -22.74 -5.69 0.74
CA ASP A 79 -23.69 -6.54 0.03
C ASP A 79 -24.24 -7.55 1.03
N GLU A 80 -25.54 -7.93 0.91
CA GLU A 80 -26.21 -8.84 1.84
C GLU A 80 -25.54 -10.24 1.90
N SER A 81 -24.88 -10.64 0.82
CA SER A 81 -24.13 -11.91 0.77
C SER A 81 -22.77 -11.86 1.48
N LYS A 82 -22.26 -10.65 1.80
CA LYS A 82 -20.95 -10.46 2.42
C LYS A 82 -21.11 -10.24 3.92
N LYS A 83 -20.48 -11.11 4.70
CA LYS A 83 -20.39 -10.91 6.14
C LYS A 83 -19.32 -9.87 6.48
N GLU A 84 -19.60 -9.08 7.50
CA GLU A 84 -18.75 -7.98 7.95
C GLU A 84 -18.46 -8.09 9.45
N LYS A 85 -17.29 -7.61 9.85
CA LYS A 85 -16.90 -7.42 11.25
C LYS A 85 -16.39 -6.01 11.46
N LEU A 86 -17.08 -5.27 12.32
CA LEU A 86 -16.57 -4.00 12.82
C LEU A 86 -15.52 -4.27 13.93
N PHE A 87 -14.33 -3.74 13.77
CA PHE A 87 -13.26 -3.76 14.77
C PHE A 87 -12.68 -2.35 14.93
N GLY A 88 -12.94 -1.72 16.05
CA GLY A 88 -12.66 -0.30 16.23
C GLY A 88 -13.40 0.57 15.20
N GLU A 89 -12.67 1.33 14.41
CA GLU A 89 -13.22 2.14 13.31
C GLU A 89 -13.13 1.44 11.94
N THR A 90 -12.61 0.21 11.88
CA THR A 90 -12.38 -0.53 10.64
C THR A 90 -13.46 -1.59 10.47
N VAL A 91 -14.08 -1.62 9.30
CA VAL A 91 -14.99 -2.70 8.90
C VAL A 91 -14.21 -3.66 8.00
N PHE A 92 -14.02 -4.89 8.47
CA PHE A 92 -13.50 -5.97 7.66
C PHE A 92 -14.65 -6.74 7.00
N ARG A 93 -14.56 -6.94 5.71
CA ARG A 93 -15.61 -7.56 4.86
C ARG A 93 -14.99 -8.64 3.99
N THR A 94 -15.74 -9.70 3.75
CA THR A 94 -15.35 -10.70 2.74
C THR A 94 -15.07 -10.02 1.40
N GLY A 95 -13.91 -10.31 0.81
CA GLY A 95 -13.38 -9.66 -0.39
C GLY A 95 -12.43 -8.48 -0.11
N ASP A 96 -12.23 -8.08 1.14
CA ASP A 96 -11.28 -7.01 1.46
C ASP A 96 -9.84 -7.45 1.26
N ARG A 97 -9.05 -6.54 0.71
CA ARG A 97 -7.60 -6.67 0.64
C ARG A 97 -6.98 -6.16 1.93
N VAL A 98 -6.19 -7.00 2.59
CA VAL A 98 -5.59 -6.73 3.90
C VAL A 98 -4.08 -6.99 3.90
N ILE A 99 -3.39 -6.37 4.85
CA ILE A 99 -1.96 -6.57 5.10
C ILE A 99 -1.74 -6.89 6.58
N GLN A 100 -0.91 -7.89 6.85
CA GLN A 100 -0.40 -8.16 8.20
C GLN A 100 0.59 -7.07 8.60
N ILE A 101 0.43 -6.49 9.79
CA ILE A 101 1.26 -5.37 10.26
C ILE A 101 2.22 -5.72 11.40
N LYS A 102 2.24 -6.99 11.80
CA LYS A 102 3.14 -7.55 12.82
C LYS A 102 3.54 -8.96 12.42
N ASN A 103 4.71 -9.42 12.86
CA ASN A 103 4.99 -10.84 12.80
C ASN A 103 4.15 -11.56 13.88
N ASN A 104 3.42 -12.58 13.50
CA ASN A 104 2.71 -13.45 14.42
C ASN A 104 3.00 -14.90 14.06
N TYR A 105 3.76 -15.58 14.88
CA TYR A 105 4.22 -16.96 14.67
C TYR A 105 3.18 -18.00 15.08
N ASP A 106 2.11 -17.59 15.74
CA ASP A 106 1.08 -18.48 16.32
C ASP A 106 -0.16 -18.60 15.41
N ILE A 107 -0.29 -17.75 14.39
CA ILE A 107 -1.40 -17.83 13.44
C ILE A 107 -1.31 -19.11 12.62
N VAL A 108 -2.32 -19.97 12.77
CA VAL A 108 -2.41 -21.24 12.03
C VAL A 108 -2.93 -20.97 10.62
N TRP A 109 -2.30 -21.62 9.65
CA TRP A 109 -2.73 -21.59 8.26
C TRP A 109 -2.74 -23.00 7.64
N LYS A 110 -3.48 -23.12 6.54
CA LYS A 110 -3.48 -24.31 5.68
C LYS A 110 -3.14 -23.90 4.25
N ASP A 111 -2.28 -24.66 3.60
CA ASP A 111 -2.01 -24.47 2.17
C ASP A 111 -3.10 -25.15 1.30
N LYS A 112 -3.01 -24.96 -0.02
CA LYS A 112 -3.95 -25.54 -0.99
C LYS A 112 -3.88 -27.08 -1.06
N LEU A 113 -2.83 -27.69 -0.52
CA LEU A 113 -2.64 -29.14 -0.46
C LEU A 113 -3.12 -29.73 0.87
N GLY A 114 -3.64 -28.89 1.78
CA GLY A 114 -4.14 -29.31 3.11
C GLY A 114 -3.07 -29.44 4.18
N LYS A 115 -1.80 -29.09 3.89
CA LYS A 115 -0.74 -29.03 4.89
C LYS A 115 -0.99 -27.84 5.82
N SER A 116 -0.90 -28.08 7.12
CA SER A 116 -0.98 -27.02 8.12
C SER A 116 0.41 -26.51 8.48
N GLY A 117 0.46 -25.22 8.81
CA GLY A 117 1.65 -24.57 9.34
C GLY A 117 1.27 -23.39 10.21
N MET A 118 2.26 -22.66 10.69
CA MET A 118 2.08 -21.50 11.56
C MET A 118 2.94 -20.34 11.07
N GLY A 119 2.48 -19.13 11.37
CA GLY A 119 3.18 -17.88 11.13
C GLY A 119 2.69 -17.12 9.91
N VAL A 120 2.36 -15.83 10.16
CA VAL A 120 2.12 -14.80 9.15
C VAL A 120 2.99 -13.60 9.50
N TYR A 121 3.59 -12.98 8.49
CA TYR A 121 4.64 -12.00 8.71
C TYR A 121 4.21 -10.59 8.32
N ASN A 122 4.85 -9.63 8.96
CA ASN A 122 4.64 -8.22 8.63
C ASN A 122 4.95 -7.95 7.15
N GLY A 123 3.96 -7.41 6.44
CA GLY A 123 4.05 -7.15 5.00
C GLY A 123 3.31 -8.18 4.14
N ASP A 124 2.91 -9.34 4.68
CA ASP A 124 2.09 -10.31 3.95
C ASP A 124 0.75 -9.67 3.58
N ILE A 125 0.41 -9.69 2.29
CA ILE A 125 -0.84 -9.14 1.74
C ILE A 125 -1.74 -10.29 1.32
N GLY A 126 -3.00 -10.25 1.75
CA GLY A 126 -3.98 -11.27 1.41
C GLY A 126 -5.37 -10.69 1.19
N THR A 127 -6.32 -11.58 0.93
CA THR A 127 -7.74 -11.25 0.74
C THR A 127 -8.59 -11.96 1.79
N VAL A 128 -9.51 -11.25 2.41
CA VAL A 128 -10.49 -11.83 3.31
C VAL A 128 -11.43 -12.71 2.51
N VAL A 129 -11.38 -14.02 2.72
CA VAL A 129 -12.21 -14.98 1.98
C VAL A 129 -13.42 -15.43 2.75
N GLU A 130 -13.38 -15.32 4.07
CA GLU A 130 -14.51 -15.71 4.93
C GLU A 130 -14.52 -14.85 6.19
N THR A 131 -15.70 -14.48 6.64
CA THR A 131 -15.95 -13.84 7.94
C THR A 131 -17.08 -14.60 8.62
N ASP A 132 -16.83 -15.21 9.78
CA ASP A 132 -17.84 -15.88 10.57
C ASP A 132 -18.02 -15.15 11.90
N THR A 133 -19.18 -14.49 12.03
CA THR A 133 -19.52 -13.73 13.23
C THR A 133 -20.02 -14.61 14.37
N ALA A 134 -20.51 -15.82 14.08
CA ALA A 134 -20.97 -16.76 15.10
C ALA A 134 -19.79 -17.47 15.77
N SER A 135 -18.79 -17.85 15.00
CA SER A 135 -17.58 -18.51 15.50
C SER A 135 -16.41 -17.53 15.74
N GLU A 136 -16.65 -16.24 15.60
CA GLU A 136 -15.73 -15.13 15.88
C GLU A 136 -14.36 -15.24 15.19
N TYR A 137 -14.36 -15.62 13.91
CA TYR A 137 -13.12 -15.66 13.10
C TYR A 137 -13.26 -15.01 11.73
N LEU A 138 -12.09 -14.77 11.14
CA LEU A 138 -11.90 -14.29 9.78
C LEU A 138 -10.80 -15.13 9.12
N LYS A 139 -10.98 -15.51 7.85
CA LYS A 139 -9.94 -16.18 7.06
C LYS A 139 -9.38 -15.23 6.02
N VAL A 140 -8.04 -15.23 5.91
CA VAL A 140 -7.29 -14.47 4.91
C VAL A 140 -6.53 -15.43 4.01
N ASP A 141 -6.76 -15.33 2.70
CA ASP A 141 -6.01 -16.04 1.67
C ASP A 141 -4.80 -15.20 1.25
N TYR A 142 -3.60 -15.75 1.47
CA TYR A 142 -2.30 -15.17 1.10
C TYR A 142 -1.73 -15.82 -0.17
N GLU A 143 -2.59 -16.32 -1.08
CA GLU A 143 -2.26 -17.01 -2.33
C GLU A 143 -1.70 -18.42 -2.15
N ASP A 144 -0.72 -18.62 -1.28
CA ASP A 144 -0.08 -19.90 -0.96
C ASP A 144 -0.71 -20.60 0.25
N LYS A 145 -1.37 -19.85 1.12
CA LYS A 145 -1.91 -20.32 2.40
C LYS A 145 -3.15 -19.52 2.81
N VAL A 146 -4.08 -20.17 3.49
CA VAL A 146 -5.24 -19.53 4.12
C VAL A 146 -5.04 -19.54 5.64
N ALA A 147 -4.95 -18.37 6.22
CA ALA A 147 -4.73 -18.16 7.65
C ALA A 147 -6.04 -17.85 8.38
N LEU A 148 -6.16 -18.34 9.62
CA LEU A 148 -7.30 -18.15 10.49
C LEU A 148 -6.98 -17.10 11.55
N TYR A 149 -7.80 -16.06 11.63
CA TYR A 149 -7.71 -14.98 12.62
C TYR A 149 -8.92 -15.01 13.54
N GLY A 150 -8.70 -15.18 14.85
CA GLY A 150 -9.71 -14.81 15.85
C GLY A 150 -9.93 -13.30 15.82
N PHE A 151 -11.12 -12.86 16.19
CA PHE A 151 -11.46 -11.42 16.15
C PHE A 151 -10.57 -10.55 17.07
N GLU A 152 -9.99 -11.14 18.11
CA GLU A 152 -9.00 -10.48 18.98
C GLU A 152 -7.68 -10.15 18.26
N MET A 153 -7.37 -10.85 17.15
CA MET A 153 -6.16 -10.64 16.35
C MET A 153 -6.32 -9.60 15.24
N LEU A 154 -7.53 -9.04 15.04
CA LEU A 154 -7.78 -8.09 13.95
C LEU A 154 -7.02 -6.77 14.09
N ASN A 155 -6.46 -6.47 15.25
CA ASN A 155 -5.52 -5.36 15.45
C ASN A 155 -4.18 -5.56 14.74
N GLU A 156 -3.92 -6.73 14.17
CA GLU A 156 -2.74 -7.05 13.39
C GLU A 156 -2.97 -6.92 11.88
N LEU A 157 -4.20 -6.65 11.47
CA LEU A 157 -4.58 -6.42 10.07
C LEU A 157 -4.91 -4.96 9.80
N GLU A 158 -4.53 -4.49 8.63
CA GLU A 158 -4.99 -3.22 8.06
C GLU A 158 -5.48 -3.45 6.63
N HIS A 159 -6.35 -2.57 6.12
CA HIS A 159 -6.69 -2.60 4.70
C HIS A 159 -5.47 -2.30 3.82
N ALA A 160 -5.36 -2.98 2.69
CA ALA A 160 -4.24 -2.89 1.76
C ALA A 160 -4.64 -2.42 0.35
N TRP A 161 -5.79 -1.79 0.19
CA TRP A 161 -6.16 -1.12 -1.05
C TRP A 161 -5.20 0.02 -1.37
N ALA A 162 -4.77 0.76 -0.33
CA ALA A 162 -3.71 1.76 -0.38
C ALA A 162 -2.69 1.49 0.72
N LEU A 163 -1.40 1.57 0.39
CA LEU A 163 -0.27 1.37 1.31
C LEU A 163 0.59 2.63 1.39
N THR A 164 1.25 2.82 2.53
CA THR A 164 2.35 3.78 2.57
C THR A 164 3.53 3.25 1.75
N VAL A 165 4.29 4.16 1.15
CA VAL A 165 5.48 3.78 0.38
C VAL A 165 6.44 2.90 1.20
N HIS A 166 6.56 3.15 2.51
CA HIS A 166 7.41 2.32 3.38
C HIS A 166 6.89 0.88 3.51
N LYS A 167 5.58 0.68 3.60
CA LYS A 167 4.98 -0.66 3.68
C LYS A 167 5.05 -1.44 2.36
N SER A 168 5.28 -0.76 1.24
CA SER A 168 5.45 -1.39 -0.07
C SER A 168 6.90 -1.81 -0.38
N GLN A 169 7.84 -1.55 0.53
CA GLN A 169 9.24 -1.94 0.34
C GLN A 169 9.36 -3.46 0.24
N GLY A 170 10.13 -3.92 -0.76
CA GLY A 170 10.30 -5.35 -1.03
C GLY A 170 9.23 -5.96 -1.96
N SER A 171 8.08 -5.32 -2.11
CA SER A 171 7.02 -5.79 -3.01
C SER A 171 7.06 -5.07 -4.36
N GLU A 172 6.55 -5.71 -5.39
CA GLU A 172 6.40 -5.13 -6.73
C GLU A 172 4.98 -5.40 -7.24
N TYR A 173 4.44 -4.46 -8.03
CA TYR A 173 3.07 -4.50 -8.51
C TYR A 173 3.03 -4.26 -10.01
N ARG A 174 2.08 -4.87 -10.69
CA ARG A 174 1.91 -4.68 -12.13
C ARG A 174 1.67 -3.21 -12.47
N ALA A 175 0.74 -2.57 -11.74
CA ALA A 175 0.50 -1.13 -11.84
C ALA A 175 0.58 -0.46 -10.47
N VAL A 176 1.19 0.71 -10.42
CA VAL A 176 1.26 1.57 -9.24
C VAL A 176 0.58 2.91 -9.51
N ILE A 177 -0.30 3.33 -8.62
CA ILE A 177 -0.84 4.68 -8.59
C ILE A 177 -0.23 5.38 -7.38
N LEU A 178 0.59 6.40 -7.63
CA LEU A 178 1.24 7.19 -6.59
C LEU A 178 0.48 8.49 -6.37
N SER A 179 -0.06 8.66 -5.16
CA SER A 179 -0.68 9.91 -4.73
C SER A 179 0.39 10.91 -4.30
N LEU A 180 0.44 12.07 -4.97
CA LEU A 180 1.41 13.14 -4.74
C LEU A 180 0.69 14.43 -4.35
N ASN A 181 0.32 14.54 -3.08
CA ASN A 181 -0.26 15.76 -2.52
C ASN A 181 0.60 16.30 -1.38
N PRO A 182 0.46 17.58 -1.04
CA PRO A 182 1.19 18.17 0.07
C PRO A 182 0.91 17.42 1.38
N VAL A 183 1.96 16.89 1.98
CA VAL A 183 1.97 16.23 3.29
C VAL A 183 3.17 16.71 4.10
N ALA A 184 3.38 16.21 5.30
CA ALA A 184 4.52 16.58 6.13
C ALA A 184 5.84 16.47 5.35
N GLN A 185 6.63 17.55 5.36
CA GLN A 185 7.85 17.68 4.55
C GLN A 185 8.87 16.55 4.77
N MET A 186 8.89 15.97 5.98
CA MET A 186 9.76 14.83 6.30
C MET A 186 9.44 13.57 5.50
N LEU A 187 8.23 13.44 4.96
CA LEU A 187 7.81 12.32 4.11
C LEU A 187 8.06 12.58 2.61
N LEU A 188 8.37 13.82 2.25
CA LEU A 188 8.60 14.24 0.87
C LEU A 188 10.10 14.23 0.57
N THR A 189 10.68 13.03 0.49
CA THR A 189 12.11 12.85 0.19
C THR A 189 12.31 12.09 -1.11
N ARG A 190 13.49 12.31 -1.72
CA ARG A 190 13.91 11.58 -2.94
C ARG A 190 13.84 10.08 -2.76
N GLY A 191 14.27 9.56 -1.60
CA GLY A 191 14.24 8.13 -1.30
C GLY A 191 12.84 7.55 -1.29
N VAL A 192 11.85 8.28 -0.76
CA VAL A 192 10.43 7.86 -0.77
C VAL A 192 9.90 7.83 -2.19
N LEU A 193 10.16 8.87 -3.00
CA LEU A 193 9.75 8.91 -4.40
C LEU A 193 10.39 7.76 -5.20
N TYR A 194 11.71 7.58 -5.08
CA TYR A 194 12.43 6.51 -5.75
C TYR A 194 11.88 5.13 -5.39
N THR A 195 11.66 4.88 -4.09
CA THR A 195 11.05 3.62 -3.63
C THR A 195 9.69 3.39 -4.27
N ALA A 196 8.83 4.41 -4.30
CA ALA A 196 7.49 4.27 -4.88
C ALA A 196 7.52 3.96 -6.38
N VAL A 197 8.36 4.67 -7.15
CA VAL A 197 8.49 4.48 -8.60
C VAL A 197 8.99 3.08 -8.94
N THR A 198 9.97 2.59 -8.18
CA THR A 198 10.54 1.25 -8.40
C THR A 198 9.62 0.09 -7.99
N ARG A 199 8.43 0.35 -7.46
CA ARG A 199 7.41 -0.69 -7.18
C ARG A 199 6.59 -1.04 -8.41
N ALA A 200 6.57 -0.21 -9.45
CA ALA A 200 5.83 -0.46 -10.70
C ALA A 200 6.62 -1.37 -11.64
N LYS A 201 5.97 -2.44 -12.14
CA LYS A 201 6.53 -3.34 -13.16
C LYS A 201 6.19 -2.89 -14.59
N GLU A 202 4.92 -2.58 -14.83
CA GLU A 202 4.42 -2.29 -16.19
C GLU A 202 3.87 -0.86 -16.30
N LEU A 203 3.31 -0.31 -15.20
CA LEU A 203 2.62 0.97 -15.27
C LEU A 203 2.80 1.78 -13.99
N LEU A 204 3.21 3.03 -14.14
CA LEU A 204 3.21 4.03 -13.08
C LEU A 204 2.27 5.18 -13.44
N ILE A 205 1.35 5.50 -12.54
CA ILE A 205 0.51 6.70 -12.65
C ILE A 205 0.75 7.59 -11.44
N MET A 206 1.18 8.82 -11.65
CA MET A 206 1.27 9.83 -10.61
C MET A 206 0.00 10.69 -10.64
N VAL A 207 -0.67 10.83 -9.50
CA VAL A 207 -1.88 11.64 -9.34
C VAL A 207 -1.65 12.68 -8.26
N GLY A 208 -1.72 13.95 -8.61
CA GLY A 208 -1.56 15.04 -7.65
C GLY A 208 -0.88 16.27 -8.19
N ASP A 209 -0.07 16.92 -7.35
CA ASP A 209 0.68 18.15 -7.65
C ASP A 209 2.12 17.82 -8.07
N ASP A 210 2.49 18.24 -9.26
CA ASP A 210 3.83 18.05 -9.83
C ASP A 210 4.93 18.72 -8.99
N ASN A 211 4.61 19.86 -8.36
CA ASN A 211 5.54 20.54 -7.47
C ASN A 211 5.95 19.68 -6.28
N VAL A 212 5.08 18.74 -5.86
CA VAL A 212 5.43 17.77 -4.80
C VAL A 212 6.50 16.81 -5.30
N ALA A 213 6.36 16.28 -6.53
CA ALA A 213 7.38 15.41 -7.12
C ALA A 213 8.72 16.13 -7.27
N HIS A 214 8.72 17.35 -7.79
CA HIS A 214 9.95 18.17 -7.89
C HIS A 214 10.60 18.38 -6.55
N ARG A 215 9.85 18.81 -5.53
CA ARG A 215 10.37 18.99 -4.17
C ARG A 215 10.92 17.70 -3.57
N MET A 216 10.32 16.54 -3.88
CA MET A 216 10.84 15.25 -3.43
C MET A 216 12.19 14.93 -4.09
N ILE A 217 12.35 15.21 -5.38
CA ILE A 217 13.61 15.00 -6.11
C ILE A 217 14.72 15.86 -5.51
N ASP A 218 14.42 17.13 -5.19
CA ASP A 218 15.38 18.07 -4.61
C ASP A 218 15.72 17.77 -3.14
N ASN A 219 14.80 17.10 -2.43
CA ASN A 219 14.99 16.79 -1.02
C ASN A 219 15.76 15.45 -0.84
N HIS A 220 17.09 15.56 -0.75
CA HIS A 220 17.99 14.43 -0.52
C HIS A 220 18.35 14.21 0.96
N LYS A 221 17.62 14.84 1.89
CA LYS A 221 17.86 14.67 3.33
C LYS A 221 17.65 13.19 3.71
N GLN A 222 18.75 12.48 3.83
CA GLN A 222 18.76 11.19 4.51
C GLN A 222 18.71 11.46 6.01
N SER A 223 17.85 10.76 6.73
CA SER A 223 17.94 10.76 8.20
C SER A 223 19.29 10.15 8.56
N ARG A 224 20.21 10.96 9.08
CA ARG A 224 21.51 10.44 9.56
C ARG A 224 21.22 9.48 10.70
N ARG A 225 21.52 8.21 10.46
CA ARG A 225 21.51 7.23 11.55
C ARG A 225 22.71 7.54 12.44
N TYR A 226 22.49 8.04 13.63
CA TYR A 226 23.51 8.16 14.66
C TYR A 226 23.75 6.77 15.25
N SER A 227 24.55 5.96 14.57
CA SER A 227 25.02 4.71 15.13
C SER A 227 26.43 4.89 15.72
N ALA A 228 26.69 4.37 16.89
CA ALA A 228 28.04 4.32 17.47
C ALA A 228 28.98 3.35 16.74
N LEU A 229 28.54 2.74 15.62
CA LEU A 229 29.30 1.73 14.89
C LEU A 229 30.68 2.25 14.45
N ARG A 230 30.75 3.48 13.94
CA ARG A 230 32.02 4.09 13.51
C ARG A 230 33.00 4.26 14.66
N ILE A 231 32.52 4.61 15.85
CA ILE A 231 33.34 4.75 17.07
C ILE A 231 33.82 3.37 17.50
N ARG A 232 32.93 2.39 17.58
CA ARG A 232 33.29 1.01 17.97
C ARG A 232 34.30 0.36 17.02
N LEU A 233 34.14 0.55 15.70
CA LEU A 233 35.10 0.03 14.73
C LEU A 233 36.45 0.75 14.77
N ALA A 234 36.51 1.99 15.24
CA ALA A 234 37.78 2.69 15.46
C ALA A 234 38.50 2.19 16.71
N ASP A 235 37.78 1.88 17.77
CA ASP A 235 38.32 1.37 19.05
C ASP A 235 38.83 -0.08 18.96
N GLU A 236 38.34 -0.91 18.02
CA GLU A 236 38.83 -2.27 17.79
C GLU A 236 40.15 -2.33 17.00
N ASN A 237 40.61 -1.22 16.44
CA ASN A 237 41.88 -1.12 15.69
C ASN A 237 43.00 -0.42 16.49
N THR A 238 42.84 -0.25 17.80
CA THR A 238 43.85 0.26 18.74
C THR A 238 44.26 -0.83 19.70
#